data_0415379039e175ea470d1ab02f39881c
#
_entry.id   0415379039e175ea470d1ab02f39881c
#
_cell.length_a   1.000
_cell.length_b   1.000
_cell.length_c   1.000
_cell.angle_alpha   90.00
_cell.angle_beta   90.00
_cell.angle_gamma   90.00
#
_symmetry.space_group_name_H-M   'P 1'
#
loop_
_entity.id
_entity.type
_entity.pdbx_description
1 polymer ?
#
loop_
_entity_poly.entity_id
_entity_poly.type
_entity_poly.pdbx_seq_one_letter_code
_entity_poly.pdbx_strand_id
1 'polypeptide(L)'
;TLHLVVNRPKKLSDTAEIAELYKNKTTVILMLNNTNKDIATRIIDFLGGVSYITGGEIKRIADTTYVLAPYNVDISGEFIDEISSISGEDIFDDLD
;
A
#
# COMPACT_ATOMS: atom_id res chain seq x y z
N THR A 1 6.52 0.03 17.66
CA THR A 1 7.32 -0.50 16.56
C THR A 1 6.50 -0.54 15.27
N LEU A 2 7.03 -0.02 14.19
CA LEU A 2 6.38 -0.03 12.89
C LEU A 2 6.51 -1.42 12.25
N HIS A 3 5.38 -2.02 11.93
CA HIS A 3 5.34 -3.27 11.17
C HIS A 3 5.05 -2.93 9.70
N LEU A 4 5.96 -3.27 8.83
CA LEU A 4 5.92 -2.90 7.42
C LEU A 4 6.11 -4.14 6.55
N VAL A 5 5.22 -4.32 5.58
CA VAL A 5 5.30 -5.42 4.61
C VAL A 5 5.13 -4.87 3.21
N VAL A 6 5.99 -5.32 2.29
CA VAL A 6 5.83 -5.01 0.87
C VAL A 6 5.09 -6.17 0.21
N ASN A 7 4.05 -5.87 -0.55
CA ASN A 7 3.23 -6.89 -1.21
C ASN A 7 3.07 -6.54 -2.69
N ARG A 8 3.23 -7.55 -3.55
CA ARG A 8 3.07 -7.44 -4.99
C ARG A 8 1.99 -8.39 -5.46
N PRO A 9 0.70 -8.03 -5.30
CA PRO A 9 -0.39 -8.92 -5.65
C PRO A 9 -0.49 -9.09 -7.17
N LYS A 10 -0.93 -10.26 -7.61
CA LYS A 10 -1.12 -10.54 -9.03
C LYS A 10 -2.57 -10.82 -9.38
N LYS A 11 -3.37 -11.20 -8.41
CA LYS A 11 -4.76 -11.56 -8.63
C LYS A 11 -5.62 -11.04 -7.49
N LEU A 12 -6.92 -10.96 -7.76
CA LEU A 12 -7.86 -10.38 -6.80
C LEU A 12 -7.90 -11.16 -5.49
N SER A 13 -7.73 -12.48 -5.54
CA SER A 13 -7.72 -13.29 -4.32
C SER A 13 -6.57 -12.96 -3.37
N ASP A 14 -5.52 -12.28 -3.84
CA ASP A 14 -4.42 -11.86 -2.98
C ASP A 14 -4.84 -10.74 -2.02
N THR A 15 -5.98 -10.07 -2.28
CA THR A 15 -6.45 -8.98 -1.43
C THR A 15 -6.83 -9.43 -0.02
N ALA A 16 -7.24 -10.68 0.14
CA ALA A 16 -7.63 -11.19 1.46
C ALA A 16 -6.45 -11.16 2.43
N GLU A 17 -5.28 -11.61 1.98
CA GLU A 17 -4.06 -11.58 2.79
C GLU A 17 -3.64 -10.15 3.13
N ILE A 18 -3.70 -9.27 2.13
CA ILE A 18 -3.35 -7.86 2.32
C ILE A 18 -4.30 -7.22 3.34
N ALA A 19 -5.60 -7.49 3.22
CA ALA A 19 -6.60 -6.95 4.15
C ALA A 19 -6.36 -7.43 5.58
N GLU A 20 -5.95 -8.69 5.75
CA GLU A 20 -5.64 -9.23 7.08
C GLU A 20 -4.42 -8.55 7.70
N LEU A 21 -3.37 -8.34 6.91
CA LEU A 21 -2.20 -7.62 7.38
C LEU A 21 -2.58 -6.20 7.83
N TYR A 22 -3.34 -5.53 7.01
CA TYR A 22 -3.79 -4.16 7.28
C TYR A 22 -4.68 -4.08 8.52
N LYS A 23 -5.62 -5.01 8.63
CA LYS A 23 -6.50 -5.13 9.81
C LYS A 23 -5.69 -5.32 11.09
N ASN A 24 -4.59 -6.04 11.02
CA ASN A 24 -3.71 -6.29 12.16
C ASN A 24 -2.67 -5.19 12.36
N LYS A 25 -2.95 -4.01 11.85
CA LYS A 25 -2.14 -2.80 12.05
C LYS A 25 -0.77 -2.86 11.40
N THR A 26 -0.62 -3.70 10.38
CA THR A 26 0.59 -3.73 9.56
C THR A 26 0.46 -2.69 8.46
N THR A 27 1.48 -1.88 8.27
CA THR A 27 1.55 -0.96 7.14
C THR A 27 1.96 -1.75 5.92
N VAL A 28 1.18 -1.66 4.85
CA VAL A 28 1.44 -2.41 3.62
C VAL A 28 1.86 -1.46 2.51
N ILE A 29 3.00 -1.75 1.91
CA ILE A 29 3.43 -1.09 0.69
C ILE A 29 2.96 -1.95 -0.46
N LEU A 30 2.02 -1.44 -1.22
CA LEU A 30 1.37 -2.17 -2.29
C LEU A 30 1.99 -1.76 -3.63
N MET A 31 2.65 -2.69 -4.29
CA MET A 31 3.31 -2.44 -5.56
C MET A 31 2.57 -3.15 -6.68
N LEU A 32 1.98 -2.38 -7.60
CA LEU A 32 1.10 -2.88 -8.66
C LEU A 32 1.72 -2.80 -10.05
N ASN A 33 3.03 -2.61 -10.12
CA ASN A 33 3.71 -2.42 -11.41
C ASN A 33 3.66 -3.66 -12.31
N ASN A 34 3.46 -4.84 -11.75
CA ASN A 34 3.33 -6.09 -12.52
C ASN A 34 1.93 -6.69 -12.45
N THR A 35 0.94 -5.88 -12.05
CA THR A 35 -0.44 -6.33 -11.93
C THR A 35 -1.24 -5.83 -13.12
N ASN A 36 -2.07 -6.68 -13.69
CA ASN A 36 -3.00 -6.26 -14.74
C ASN A 36 -3.81 -5.05 -14.26
N LYS A 37 -3.99 -4.07 -15.14
CA LYS A 37 -4.60 -2.79 -14.79
C LYS A 37 -6.01 -2.94 -14.23
N ASP A 38 -6.83 -3.80 -14.84
CA ASP A 38 -8.19 -4.01 -14.36
C ASP A 38 -8.20 -4.66 -12.98
N ILE A 39 -7.31 -5.61 -12.75
CA ILE A 39 -7.15 -6.24 -11.45
C ILE A 39 -6.64 -5.24 -10.42
N ALA A 40 -5.67 -4.40 -10.79
CA ALA A 40 -5.14 -3.37 -9.91
C ALA A 40 -6.24 -2.42 -9.44
N THR A 41 -7.12 -1.99 -10.35
CA THR A 41 -8.24 -1.11 -10.01
C THR A 41 -9.16 -1.77 -9.00
N ARG A 42 -9.48 -3.04 -9.18
CA ARG A 42 -10.33 -3.79 -8.25
C ARG A 42 -9.68 -3.94 -6.88
N ILE A 43 -8.39 -4.18 -6.85
CA ILE A 43 -7.63 -4.29 -5.61
C ILE A 43 -7.69 -2.97 -4.83
N ILE A 44 -7.46 -1.86 -5.52
CA ILE A 44 -7.47 -0.53 -4.90
C ILE A 44 -8.88 -0.19 -4.40
N ASP A 45 -9.92 -0.50 -5.16
CA ASP A 45 -11.31 -0.24 -4.75
C ASP A 45 -11.66 -1.03 -3.49
N PHE A 46 -11.29 -2.31 -3.46
CA PHE A 46 -11.55 -3.16 -2.30
C PHE A 46 -10.80 -2.65 -1.06
N LEU A 47 -9.51 -2.38 -1.21
CA LEU A 47 -8.68 -1.93 -0.09
C LEU A 47 -9.04 -0.50 0.34
N GLY A 48 -9.53 0.32 -0.57
CA GLY A 48 -10.08 1.63 -0.24
C GLY A 48 -11.26 1.52 0.71
N GLY A 49 -12.16 0.56 0.45
CA GLY A 49 -13.29 0.29 1.34
C GLY A 49 -12.83 -0.20 2.71
N VAL A 50 -11.83 -1.08 2.73
CA VAL A 50 -11.26 -1.56 3.99
C VAL A 50 -10.65 -0.39 4.78
N SER A 51 -9.93 0.50 4.09
CA SER A 51 -9.36 1.69 4.73
C SER A 51 -10.43 2.58 5.34
N TYR A 52 -11.50 2.81 4.61
CA TYR A 52 -12.59 3.64 5.10
C TYR A 52 -13.20 3.07 6.39
N ILE A 53 -13.48 1.80 6.41
CA ILE A 53 -14.14 1.14 7.54
C ILE A 53 -13.21 1.07 8.76
N THR A 54 -11.92 0.84 8.55
CA THR A 54 -10.96 0.69 9.65
C THR A 54 -10.39 2.01 10.15
N GLY A 55 -10.72 3.12 9.48
CA GLY A 55 -10.17 4.43 9.84
C GLY A 55 -8.74 4.63 9.40
N GLY A 56 -8.22 3.73 8.58
CA GLY A 56 -6.89 3.87 8.03
C GLY A 56 -6.89 4.77 6.80
N GLU A 57 -5.77 4.80 6.12
CA GLU A 57 -5.57 5.64 4.94
C GLU A 57 -4.88 4.84 3.85
N ILE A 58 -5.33 5.01 2.62
CA ILE A 58 -4.63 4.49 1.45
C ILE A 58 -4.15 5.69 0.65
N LYS A 59 -2.86 5.71 0.32
CA LYS A 59 -2.27 6.85 -0.38
C LYS A 59 -1.36 6.36 -1.50
N ARG A 60 -1.57 6.92 -2.70
CA ARG A 60 -0.68 6.67 -3.83
C ARG A 60 0.58 7.51 -3.65
N ILE A 61 1.74 6.87 -3.65
CA ILE A 61 3.03 7.54 -3.45
C ILE A 61 3.91 7.49 -4.70
N ALA A 62 3.55 6.69 -5.68
CA ALA A 62 4.20 6.64 -7.00
C ALA A 62 3.15 6.15 -7.99
N ASP A 63 3.50 6.01 -9.25
CA ASP A 63 2.53 5.67 -10.30
C ASP A 63 1.77 4.38 -9.99
N THR A 64 2.48 3.35 -9.56
CA THR A 64 1.88 2.03 -9.26
C THR A 64 2.12 1.58 -7.83
N THR A 65 2.51 2.47 -6.94
CA THR A 65 2.85 2.14 -5.56
C THR A 65 1.94 2.90 -4.60
N TYR A 66 1.35 2.16 -3.67
CA TYR A 66 0.43 2.69 -2.67
C TYR A 66 0.89 2.31 -1.27
N VAL A 67 0.55 3.13 -0.30
CA VAL A 67 0.74 2.82 1.11
C VAL A 67 -0.63 2.65 1.74
N LEU A 68 -0.81 1.53 2.43
CA LEU A 68 -1.96 1.32 3.30
C LEU A 68 -1.48 1.51 4.73
N ALA A 69 -1.86 2.63 5.32
CA ALA A 69 -1.45 2.99 6.67
C ALA A 69 -2.60 2.80 7.64
N PRO A 70 -2.44 1.98 8.69
CA PRO A 70 -3.46 1.88 9.73
C PRO A 70 -3.70 3.23 10.40
N TYR A 71 -4.84 3.38 11.07
CA TYR A 71 -5.28 4.67 11.61
C TYR A 71 -4.26 5.34 12.54
N ASN A 72 -3.37 4.56 13.15
CA ASN A 72 -2.38 5.06 14.09
C ASN A 72 -1.00 5.34 13.47
N VAL A 73 -0.91 5.27 12.14
CA VAL A 73 0.35 5.52 11.42
C VAL A 73 0.20 6.78 10.59
N ASP A 74 1.14 7.70 10.74
CA ASP A 74 1.17 8.94 9.98
C ASP A 74 2.00 8.79 8.71
N ILE A 75 1.42 9.16 7.58
CA ILE A 75 2.12 9.14 6.29
C ILE A 75 2.74 10.51 6.07
N SER A 76 4.01 10.66 6.45
CA SER A 76 4.78 11.87 6.26
C SER A 76 5.82 11.69 5.17
N GLY A 77 6.44 12.78 4.74
CA GLY A 77 7.56 12.72 3.81
C GLY A 77 8.72 11.88 4.34
N GLU A 78 8.99 11.98 5.62
CA GLU A 78 10.01 11.18 6.29
C GLU A 78 9.69 9.70 6.22
N PHE A 79 8.43 9.34 6.42
CA PHE A 79 7.96 7.96 6.31
C PHE A 79 8.14 7.44 4.88
N ILE A 80 7.84 8.26 3.88
CA ILE A 80 8.00 7.90 2.46
C ILE A 80 9.48 7.67 2.14
N ASP A 81 10.39 8.47 2.71
CA ASP A 81 11.82 8.30 2.53
C ASP A 81 12.29 6.94 3.07
N GLU A 82 11.78 6.54 4.22
CA GLU A 82 12.10 5.23 4.80
C GLU A 82 11.62 4.10 3.91
N ILE A 83 10.43 4.21 3.36
CA ILE A 83 9.87 3.21 2.44
C ILE A 83 10.73 3.09 1.20
N SER A 84 11.14 4.21 0.62
CA SER A 84 11.98 4.23 -0.56
C SER A 84 13.30 3.49 -0.31
N SER A 85 13.89 3.70 0.86
CA SER A 85 15.12 3.03 1.26
C SER A 85 14.93 1.51 1.41
N ILE A 86 13.81 1.08 1.99
CA ILE A 86 13.53 -0.34 2.23
C ILE A 86 13.21 -1.07 0.91
N SER A 87 12.42 -0.46 0.04
CA SER A 87 12.00 -1.11 -1.21
C SER A 87 13.11 -1.21 -2.24
N GLY A 88 14.15 -0.41 -2.11
CA GLY A 88 15.23 -0.35 -3.09
C GLY A 88 14.83 0.34 -4.38
N GLU A 89 13.70 1.05 -4.38
CA GLU A 89 13.20 1.78 -5.54
C GLU A 89 13.22 3.28 -5.24
N ASP A 90 13.46 4.07 -6.27
CA ASP A 90 13.31 5.51 -6.16
C ASP A 90 11.86 5.87 -6.47
N ILE A 91 11.04 5.84 -5.42
CA ILE A 91 9.61 6.10 -5.54
C ILE A 91 9.34 7.50 -6.08
N PHE A 92 10.20 8.47 -5.76
CA PHE A 92 10.00 9.86 -6.15
C PHE A 92 10.16 10.11 -7.64
N ASP A 93 10.88 9.25 -8.36
CA ASP A 93 11.00 9.38 -9.81
C ASP A 93 9.65 9.20 -10.50
N ASP A 94 8.74 8.45 -9.91
CA ASP A 94 7.42 8.17 -10.47
C ASP A 94 6.37 9.22 -10.10
N LEU A 95 6.71 10.20 -9.27
CA LEU A 95 5.78 11.23 -8.82
C LEU A 95 5.75 12.47 -9.70
N ASP A 96 6.61 12.55 -10.67
CA ASP A 96 6.69 13.72 -11.59
C ASP A 96 5.53 13.81 -12.56
#